data_04b7575e455e82c02efb9c8ac8ef20c7
#
_entry.id   04b7575e455e82c02efb9c8ac8ef20c7
#
_cell.length_a   1.000
_cell.length_b   1.000
_cell.length_c   1.000
_cell.angle_alpha   90.00
_cell.angle_beta   90.00
_cell.angle_gamma   90.00
#
_symmetry.space_group_name_H-M   'P 1'
#
loop_
_entity.id
_entity.type
_entity.pdbx_description
1 polymer ?
#
loop_
_entity_poly.entity_id
_entity_poly.type
_entity_poly.pdbx_seq_one_letter_code
_entity_poly.pdbx_strand_id
1 'polypeptide(L)'
;MEHLGPGTTLGERYIAGRRLHQHPRWERWAAEDTVLGRDVVLLCFSPEDAQASATVDAGRRAAVVEDPRLVRVLDVVTSGPAYAVVEEAIPDAHALTQILAGGGLPGDEALRITGECAVALATAATRGLHHLVLTPSNVFIRPDGAIMVRGVATEGALFGQDDLPAGEASRRDARALVAIGYAALTGRWPLPGPNSGLQAA
;
A
#
# COMPACT_ATOMS: atom_id res chain seq x y z
N MET A 1 -12.08 -9.25 14.66
CA MET A 1 -10.83 -9.96 14.30
C MET A 1 -10.24 -10.47 15.61
N GLU A 2 -10.05 -11.78 15.77
CA GLU A 2 -9.21 -12.28 16.84
C GLU A 2 -7.85 -11.61 16.70
N HIS A 3 -7.33 -11.08 17.80
CA HIS A 3 -6.10 -10.31 17.74
C HIS A 3 -4.95 -11.21 17.32
N LEU A 4 -4.40 -10.95 16.15
CA LEU A 4 -3.12 -11.51 15.78
C LEU A 4 -2.07 -11.04 16.79
N GLY A 5 -1.17 -11.94 17.14
CA GLY A 5 -0.05 -11.63 18.02
C GLY A 5 1.28 -12.02 17.38
N PRO A 6 2.41 -11.54 17.92
CA PRO A 6 3.71 -12.05 17.54
C PRO A 6 3.76 -13.58 17.69
N GLY A 7 4.30 -14.27 16.69
CA GLY A 7 4.35 -15.74 16.63
C GLY A 7 3.11 -16.40 16.01
N THR A 8 2.05 -15.66 15.70
CA THR A 8 0.90 -16.23 14.99
C THR A 8 1.31 -16.66 13.58
N THR A 9 1.01 -17.91 13.23
CA THR A 9 1.28 -18.46 11.88
C THR A 9 0.04 -18.33 11.00
N LEU A 10 0.21 -17.83 9.80
CA LEU A 10 -0.80 -17.72 8.76
C LEU A 10 -0.41 -18.61 7.56
N GLY A 11 -1.39 -19.39 7.05
CA GLY A 11 -1.18 -20.29 5.91
C GLY A 11 -0.07 -21.32 6.13
N GLU A 12 0.21 -21.72 7.38
CA GLU A 12 1.29 -22.65 7.76
C GLU A 12 2.71 -22.23 7.31
N ARG A 13 2.86 -20.98 6.85
CA ARG A 13 4.08 -20.49 6.21
C ARG A 13 4.58 -19.15 6.75
N TYR A 14 3.68 -18.24 7.09
CA TYR A 14 4.04 -16.87 7.44
C TYR A 14 3.90 -16.67 8.94
N ILE A 15 5.00 -16.32 9.62
CA ILE A 15 5.00 -16.06 11.07
C ILE A 15 4.98 -14.56 11.32
N ALA A 16 3.90 -14.06 11.92
CA ALA A 16 3.77 -12.66 12.30
C ALA A 16 4.78 -12.29 13.39
N GLY A 17 5.51 -11.22 13.17
CA GLY A 17 6.48 -10.67 14.12
C GLY A 17 5.96 -9.38 14.78
N ARG A 18 6.52 -8.22 14.41
CA ARG A 18 6.14 -6.93 14.95
C ARG A 18 4.98 -6.32 14.16
N ARG A 19 3.96 -5.81 14.89
CA ARG A 19 2.88 -5.05 14.26
C ARG A 19 3.40 -3.69 13.78
N LEU A 20 3.21 -3.40 12.50
CA LEU A 20 3.63 -2.17 11.83
C LEU A 20 2.54 -1.10 11.88
N HIS A 21 1.28 -1.52 11.74
CA HIS A 21 0.14 -0.62 11.75
C HIS A 21 -1.12 -1.32 12.28
N GLN A 22 -1.99 -0.56 12.96
CA GLN A 22 -3.28 -1.02 13.45
C GLN A 22 -4.39 -0.10 12.98
N HIS A 23 -5.41 -0.69 12.38
CA HIS A 23 -6.67 -0.05 12.02
C HIS A 23 -7.83 -0.90 12.60
N PRO A 24 -9.01 -0.37 12.90
CA PRO A 24 -10.12 -1.15 13.45
C PRO A 24 -10.51 -2.38 12.63
N ARG A 25 -10.30 -2.37 11.30
CA ARG A 25 -10.70 -3.43 10.37
C ARG A 25 -9.55 -4.28 9.85
N TRP A 26 -8.30 -3.81 9.93
CA TRP A 26 -7.13 -4.48 9.39
C TRP A 26 -5.86 -4.12 10.16
N GLU A 27 -4.85 -4.93 10.02
CA GLU A 27 -3.53 -4.71 10.63
C GLU A 27 -2.43 -4.99 9.60
N ARG A 28 -1.29 -4.31 9.74
CA ARG A 28 -0.05 -4.68 9.03
C ARG A 28 0.99 -5.21 10.00
N TRP A 29 1.61 -6.31 9.59
CA TRP A 29 2.61 -7.00 10.38
C TRP A 29 3.88 -7.22 9.57
N ALA A 30 5.06 -6.93 10.15
CA ALA A 30 6.30 -7.53 9.69
C ALA A 30 6.24 -9.02 10.00
N ALA A 31 6.65 -9.86 9.07
CA ALA A 31 6.55 -11.30 9.21
C ALA A 31 7.70 -12.00 8.46
N GLU A 32 7.87 -13.28 8.75
CA GLU A 32 8.82 -14.15 8.06
C GLU A 32 8.07 -15.17 7.19
N ASP A 33 8.50 -15.31 5.95
CA ASP A 33 8.18 -16.43 5.07
C ASP A 33 9.13 -17.58 5.42
N THR A 34 8.68 -18.53 6.21
CA THR A 34 9.52 -19.63 6.73
C THR A 34 9.97 -20.62 5.67
N VAL A 35 9.31 -20.66 4.51
CA VAL A 35 9.68 -21.54 3.39
C VAL A 35 10.85 -20.96 2.60
N LEU A 36 10.82 -19.63 2.39
CA LEU A 36 11.86 -18.94 1.61
C LEU A 36 12.91 -18.24 2.48
N GLY A 37 12.74 -18.22 3.81
CA GLY A 37 13.66 -17.57 4.75
C GLY A 37 13.83 -16.07 4.46
N ARG A 38 12.72 -15.37 4.19
CA ARG A 38 12.76 -13.94 3.86
C ARG A 38 11.71 -13.14 4.61
N ASP A 39 12.00 -11.87 4.83
CA ASP A 39 11.07 -10.93 5.40
C ASP A 39 9.94 -10.59 4.41
N VAL A 40 8.72 -10.48 4.94
CA VAL A 40 7.51 -10.08 4.22
C VAL A 40 6.67 -9.13 5.09
N VAL A 41 5.68 -8.50 4.49
CA VAL A 41 4.65 -7.74 5.20
C VAL A 41 3.30 -8.41 4.97
N LEU A 42 2.55 -8.62 6.05
CA LEU A 42 1.19 -9.14 5.99
C LEU A 42 0.20 -7.99 6.18
N LEU A 43 -0.69 -7.80 5.21
CA LEU A 43 -1.91 -7.01 5.38
C LEU A 43 -3.01 -7.98 5.81
N CYS A 44 -3.34 -7.98 7.11
CA CYS A 44 -4.27 -8.91 7.73
C CYS A 44 -5.64 -8.28 7.97
N PHE A 45 -6.71 -9.02 7.70
CA PHE A 45 -8.09 -8.59 7.91
C PHE A 45 -9.00 -9.79 8.27
N SER A 46 -10.17 -9.50 8.86
CA SER A 46 -11.11 -10.57 9.22
C SER A 46 -11.70 -11.23 7.98
N PRO A 47 -11.87 -12.57 7.96
CA PRO A 47 -12.67 -13.25 6.96
C PRO A 47 -14.11 -12.74 6.86
N GLU A 48 -14.65 -12.21 7.97
CA GLU A 48 -16.02 -11.71 8.09
C GLU A 48 -16.13 -10.22 7.68
N ASP A 49 -15.00 -9.56 7.36
CA ASP A 49 -15.04 -8.17 6.88
C ASP A 49 -15.80 -8.09 5.56
N ALA A 50 -16.65 -7.09 5.42
CA ALA A 50 -17.48 -6.92 4.23
C ALA A 50 -16.65 -6.78 2.93
N GLN A 51 -15.39 -6.35 3.03
CA GLN A 51 -14.47 -6.20 1.91
C GLN A 51 -13.47 -7.37 1.77
N ALA A 52 -13.60 -8.42 2.59
CA ALA A 52 -12.63 -9.52 2.61
C ALA A 52 -12.48 -10.20 1.23
N SER A 53 -13.58 -10.57 0.59
CA SER A 53 -13.57 -11.20 -0.73
C SER A 53 -12.95 -10.31 -1.81
N ALA A 54 -13.39 -9.03 -1.84
CA ALA A 54 -12.86 -8.05 -2.80
C ALA A 54 -11.35 -7.82 -2.62
N THR A 55 -10.89 -7.74 -1.35
CA THR A 55 -9.47 -7.55 -1.02
C THR A 55 -8.62 -8.78 -1.42
N VAL A 56 -9.13 -9.99 -1.19
CA VAL A 56 -8.50 -11.25 -1.63
C VAL A 56 -8.35 -11.27 -3.16
N ASP A 57 -9.42 -10.97 -3.88
CA ASP A 57 -9.40 -10.97 -5.35
C ASP A 57 -8.52 -9.86 -5.92
N ALA A 58 -8.50 -8.70 -5.28
CA ALA A 58 -7.58 -7.61 -5.62
C ALA A 58 -6.12 -8.03 -5.41
N GLY A 59 -5.80 -8.71 -4.31
CA GLY A 59 -4.47 -9.25 -4.03
C GLY A 59 -4.01 -10.24 -5.11
N ARG A 60 -4.88 -11.17 -5.51
CA ARG A 60 -4.58 -12.14 -6.58
C ARG A 60 -4.33 -11.45 -7.92
N ARG A 61 -5.11 -10.40 -8.26
CA ARG A 61 -4.89 -9.62 -9.48
C ARG A 61 -3.61 -8.79 -9.41
N ALA A 62 -3.27 -8.24 -8.24
CA ALA A 62 -2.07 -7.45 -8.05
C ALA A 62 -0.79 -8.32 -8.13
N ALA A 63 -0.85 -9.59 -7.75
CA ALA A 63 0.29 -10.51 -7.74
C ALA A 63 0.93 -10.75 -9.12
N VAL A 64 0.23 -10.45 -10.22
CA VAL A 64 0.74 -10.63 -11.59
C VAL A 64 1.30 -9.34 -12.20
N VAL A 65 1.30 -8.24 -11.45
CA VAL A 65 1.85 -6.96 -11.93
C VAL A 65 3.29 -6.82 -11.47
N GLU A 66 4.18 -6.65 -12.42
CA GLU A 66 5.61 -6.45 -12.18
C GLU A 66 6.03 -5.06 -12.64
N ASP A 67 6.42 -4.23 -11.69
CA ASP A 67 7.11 -2.95 -11.89
C ASP A 67 7.98 -2.69 -10.66
N PRO A 68 9.26 -2.30 -10.82
CA PRO A 68 10.17 -2.08 -9.70
C PRO A 68 9.73 -0.92 -8.77
N ARG A 69 8.77 -0.12 -9.21
CA ARG A 69 8.17 0.98 -8.43
C ARG A 69 6.92 0.56 -7.66
N LEU A 70 6.47 -0.69 -7.81
CA LEU A 70 5.33 -1.23 -7.08
C LEU A 70 5.79 -2.23 -6.04
N VAL A 71 5.29 -2.11 -4.82
CA VAL A 71 5.45 -3.15 -3.80
C VAL A 71 4.71 -4.39 -4.28
N ARG A 72 5.43 -5.49 -4.45
CA ARG A 72 4.88 -6.73 -5.01
C ARG A 72 3.96 -7.41 -4.02
N VAL A 73 2.83 -7.89 -4.50
CA VAL A 73 2.04 -8.90 -3.79
C VAL A 73 2.64 -10.27 -4.13
N LEU A 74 3.01 -11.01 -3.10
CA LEU A 74 3.71 -12.29 -3.21
C LEU A 74 2.78 -13.49 -3.07
N ASP A 75 1.71 -13.33 -2.26
CA ASP A 75 0.76 -14.39 -1.97
C ASP A 75 -0.53 -13.82 -1.37
N VAL A 76 -1.56 -14.65 -1.30
CA VAL A 76 -2.82 -14.35 -0.61
C VAL A 76 -3.23 -15.57 0.22
N VAL A 77 -3.28 -15.38 1.54
CA VAL A 77 -3.65 -16.42 2.51
C VAL A 77 -5.13 -16.26 2.88
N THR A 78 -5.90 -17.33 2.71
CA THR A 78 -7.34 -17.38 3.03
C THR A 78 -7.67 -18.51 4.02
N SER A 79 -6.70 -18.91 4.83
CA SER A 79 -6.86 -19.94 5.87
C SER A 79 -6.30 -19.43 7.21
N GLY A 80 -6.87 -19.92 8.31
CA GLY A 80 -6.43 -19.54 9.65
C GLY A 80 -7.28 -18.43 10.27
N PRO A 81 -6.78 -17.75 11.32
CA PRO A 81 -7.55 -16.81 12.13
C PRO A 81 -7.85 -15.46 11.43
N ALA A 82 -7.11 -15.16 10.36
CA ALA A 82 -7.31 -13.98 9.53
C ALA A 82 -6.92 -14.30 8.08
N TYR A 83 -7.50 -13.55 7.13
CA TYR A 83 -6.99 -13.50 5.76
C TYR A 83 -5.82 -12.52 5.69
N ALA A 84 -4.90 -12.76 4.76
CA ALA A 84 -3.76 -11.87 4.55
C ALA A 84 -3.41 -11.72 3.07
N VAL A 85 -3.09 -10.50 2.67
CA VAL A 85 -2.29 -10.23 1.47
C VAL A 85 -0.83 -10.15 1.91
N VAL A 86 0.01 -10.96 1.29
CA VAL A 86 1.45 -11.01 1.58
C VAL A 86 2.17 -10.10 0.60
N GLU A 87 2.80 -9.07 1.13
CA GLU A 87 3.56 -8.07 0.37
C GLU A 87 5.07 -8.27 0.58
N GLU A 88 5.89 -7.91 -0.39
CA GLU A 88 7.34 -7.86 -0.17
C GLU A 88 7.69 -6.84 0.91
N ALA A 89 8.70 -7.16 1.71
CA ALA A 89 9.28 -6.21 2.65
C ALA A 89 10.15 -5.20 1.89
N ILE A 90 10.09 -3.95 2.31
CA ILE A 90 10.95 -2.86 1.83
C ILE A 90 11.82 -2.37 2.98
N PRO A 91 12.92 -3.08 3.28
CA PRO A 91 13.77 -2.75 4.41
C PRO A 91 14.35 -1.35 4.27
N ASP A 92 14.46 -0.65 5.40
CA ASP A 92 15.07 0.69 5.52
C ASP A 92 14.41 1.78 4.66
N ALA A 93 13.27 1.50 4.03
CA ALA A 93 12.52 2.50 3.30
C ALA A 93 11.69 3.38 4.24
N HIS A 94 11.63 4.66 3.92
CA HIS A 94 10.83 5.64 4.65
C HIS A 94 9.57 6.00 3.87
N ALA A 95 8.43 6.03 4.54
CA ALA A 95 7.21 6.54 3.94
C ALA A 95 7.34 8.05 3.66
N LEU A 96 6.78 8.51 2.56
CA LEU A 96 6.82 9.94 2.18
C LEU A 96 6.23 10.83 3.28
N THR A 97 5.24 10.36 4.04
CA THR A 97 4.71 11.05 5.22
C THR A 97 5.78 11.33 6.27
N GLN A 98 6.69 10.40 6.50
CA GLN A 98 7.77 10.56 7.48
C GLN A 98 8.79 11.60 6.99
N ILE A 99 9.11 11.57 5.71
CA ILE A 99 10.04 12.52 5.08
C ILE A 99 9.44 13.93 5.13
N LEU A 100 8.16 14.07 4.81
CA LEU A 100 7.45 15.37 4.80
C LEU A 100 7.10 15.90 6.19
N ALA A 101 7.34 15.16 7.26
CA ALA A 101 7.16 15.67 8.63
C ALA A 101 8.06 16.87 8.93
N GLY A 102 9.18 17.03 8.22
CA GLY A 102 10.09 18.17 8.29
C GLY A 102 9.72 19.34 7.36
N GLY A 103 8.67 19.21 6.55
CA GLY A 103 8.27 20.22 5.55
C GLY A 103 8.32 19.69 4.12
N GLY A 104 8.17 20.60 3.14
CA GLY A 104 8.22 20.24 1.72
C GLY A 104 9.65 19.98 1.22
N LEU A 105 9.74 19.29 0.10
CA LEU A 105 10.97 18.91 -0.59
C LEU A 105 11.33 19.95 -1.68
N PRO A 106 12.59 19.98 -2.15
CA PRO A 106 12.98 20.69 -3.37
C PRO A 106 12.12 20.30 -4.56
N GLY A 107 11.91 21.25 -5.49
CA GLY A 107 10.98 21.07 -6.60
C GLY A 107 11.35 19.93 -7.56
N ASP A 108 12.64 19.72 -7.80
CA ASP A 108 13.17 18.62 -8.61
C ASP A 108 12.89 17.26 -7.98
N GLU A 109 13.08 17.14 -6.67
CA GLU A 109 12.78 15.91 -5.93
C GLU A 109 11.27 15.62 -5.86
N ALA A 110 10.46 16.65 -5.61
CA ALA A 110 9.00 16.52 -5.64
C ALA A 110 8.50 16.07 -7.02
N LEU A 111 9.06 16.62 -8.09
CA LEU A 111 8.75 16.24 -9.47
C LEU A 111 9.16 14.79 -9.76
N ARG A 112 10.35 14.38 -9.32
CA ARG A 112 10.87 13.02 -9.48
C ARG A 112 9.95 12.01 -8.79
N ILE A 113 9.60 12.24 -7.51
CA ILE A 113 8.70 11.35 -6.74
C ILE A 113 7.35 11.23 -7.43
N THR A 114 6.75 12.35 -7.83
CA THR A 114 5.45 12.37 -8.50
C THR A 114 5.50 11.63 -9.84
N GLY A 115 6.56 11.84 -10.62
CA GLY A 115 6.76 11.19 -11.91
C GLY A 115 6.94 9.68 -11.80
N GLU A 116 7.74 9.20 -10.83
CA GLU A 116 7.92 7.76 -10.59
C GLU A 116 6.60 7.10 -10.13
N CYS A 117 5.85 7.75 -9.25
CA CYS A 117 4.50 7.28 -8.86
C CYS A 117 3.55 7.23 -10.07
N ALA A 118 3.60 8.22 -10.96
CA ALA A 118 2.76 8.24 -12.16
C ALA A 118 3.08 7.09 -13.11
N VAL A 119 4.37 6.77 -13.31
CA VAL A 119 4.80 5.62 -14.13
C VAL A 119 4.31 4.31 -13.49
N ALA A 120 4.48 4.14 -12.18
CA ALA A 120 4.01 2.97 -11.46
C ALA A 120 2.51 2.73 -11.62
N LEU A 121 1.70 3.79 -11.42
CA LEU A 121 0.24 3.68 -11.59
C LEU A 121 -0.18 3.49 -13.05
N ALA A 122 0.54 4.08 -14.01
CA ALA A 122 0.30 3.84 -15.43
C ALA A 122 0.55 2.37 -15.80
N THR A 123 1.63 1.75 -15.28
CA THR A 123 1.89 0.32 -15.46
C THR A 123 0.74 -0.53 -14.91
N ALA A 124 0.28 -0.26 -13.69
CA ALA A 124 -0.85 -0.98 -13.09
C ALA A 124 -2.14 -0.79 -13.91
N ALA A 125 -2.42 0.41 -14.38
CA ALA A 125 -3.61 0.73 -15.19
C ALA A 125 -3.66 -0.03 -16.51
N THR A 126 -2.51 -0.39 -17.12
CA THR A 126 -2.49 -1.26 -18.32
C THR A 126 -3.05 -2.66 -18.05
N ARG A 127 -3.10 -3.07 -16.80
CA ARG A 127 -3.69 -4.34 -16.31
C ARG A 127 -5.08 -4.13 -15.70
N GLY A 128 -5.66 -2.93 -15.83
CA GLY A 128 -6.94 -2.58 -15.25
C GLY A 128 -6.91 -2.45 -13.71
N LEU A 129 -5.73 -2.22 -13.13
CA LEU A 129 -5.57 -2.04 -11.70
C LEU A 129 -5.32 -0.58 -11.35
N HIS A 130 -6.01 -0.11 -10.32
CA HIS A 130 -5.96 1.25 -9.83
C HIS A 130 -5.71 1.27 -8.33
N HIS A 131 -5.10 2.35 -7.83
CA HIS A 131 -4.86 2.49 -6.39
C HIS A 131 -6.09 2.99 -5.65
N LEU A 132 -6.75 4.00 -6.19
CA LEU A 132 -8.00 4.62 -5.75
C LEU A 132 -7.93 5.41 -4.43
N VAL A 133 -6.99 5.09 -3.55
CA VAL A 133 -6.82 5.71 -2.23
C VAL A 133 -5.36 6.11 -1.95
N LEU A 134 -4.60 6.43 -3.00
CA LEU A 134 -3.20 6.82 -2.88
C LEU A 134 -3.02 8.03 -1.98
N THR A 135 -2.11 7.91 -1.03
CA THR A 135 -1.70 8.97 -0.10
C THR A 135 -0.18 8.92 0.10
N PRO A 136 0.47 9.93 0.71
CA PRO A 136 1.90 9.87 1.02
C PRO A 136 2.32 8.69 1.90
N SER A 137 1.41 8.08 2.66
CA SER A 137 1.70 6.87 3.45
C SER A 137 1.84 5.59 2.61
N ASN A 138 1.44 5.64 1.34
CA ASN A 138 1.59 4.53 0.39
C ASN A 138 2.86 4.63 -0.45
N VAL A 139 3.53 5.77 -0.42
CA VAL A 139 4.75 6.04 -1.20
C VAL A 139 5.96 5.87 -0.28
N PHE A 140 6.88 5.01 -0.67
CA PHE A 140 8.10 4.71 0.08
C PHE A 140 9.32 5.10 -0.74
N ILE A 141 10.33 5.63 -0.05
CA ILE A 141 11.63 5.96 -0.62
C ILE A 141 12.67 5.08 0.04
N ARG A 142 13.37 4.29 -0.75
CA ARG A 142 14.45 3.42 -0.31
C ARG A 142 15.74 4.22 -0.08
N PRO A 143 16.74 3.67 0.64
CA PRO A 143 18.03 4.33 0.83
C PRO A 143 18.77 4.65 -0.46
N ASP A 144 18.54 3.87 -1.52
CA ASP A 144 19.10 4.11 -2.87
C ASP A 144 18.32 5.16 -3.69
N GLY A 145 17.29 5.76 -3.10
CA GLY A 145 16.41 6.75 -3.72
C GLY A 145 15.28 6.17 -4.58
N ALA A 146 15.18 4.85 -4.73
CA ALA A 146 14.11 4.23 -5.49
C ALA A 146 12.75 4.46 -4.82
N ILE A 147 11.73 4.78 -5.65
CA ILE A 147 10.36 4.98 -5.20
C ILE A 147 9.60 3.66 -5.30
N MET A 148 8.82 3.35 -4.27
CA MET A 148 7.93 2.19 -4.26
C MET A 148 6.53 2.60 -3.79
N VAL A 149 5.51 2.24 -4.56
CA VAL A 149 4.09 2.48 -4.25
C VAL A 149 3.48 1.17 -3.76
N ARG A 150 2.90 1.20 -2.56
CA ARG A 150 2.25 0.05 -1.94
C ARG A 150 0.73 0.15 -2.06
N GLY A 151 0.05 -1.01 -2.18
CA GLY A 151 -1.39 -1.10 -2.01
C GLY A 151 -2.19 -0.91 -3.29
N VAL A 152 -1.56 -0.93 -4.47
CA VAL A 152 -2.29 -0.89 -5.76
C VAL A 152 -3.30 -2.04 -5.81
N ALA A 153 -4.53 -1.74 -6.18
CA ALA A 153 -5.72 -2.58 -6.14
C ALA A 153 -6.16 -2.99 -4.73
N THR A 154 -5.26 -3.46 -3.88
CA THR A 154 -5.58 -4.04 -2.57
C THR A 154 -6.14 -3.02 -1.59
N GLU A 155 -5.58 -1.82 -1.52
CA GLU A 155 -6.11 -0.78 -0.63
C GLU A 155 -7.44 -0.21 -1.12
N GLY A 156 -7.62 -0.02 -2.42
CA GLY A 156 -8.92 0.38 -2.97
C GLY A 156 -10.03 -0.59 -2.57
N ALA A 157 -9.79 -1.90 -2.73
CA ALA A 157 -10.72 -2.94 -2.31
C ALA A 157 -10.95 -2.97 -0.80
N LEU A 158 -9.88 -2.89 -0.01
CA LEU A 158 -9.94 -2.87 1.45
C LEU A 158 -10.83 -1.73 2.00
N PHE A 159 -10.87 -0.59 1.30
CA PHE A 159 -11.70 0.56 1.64
C PHE A 159 -13.06 0.58 0.91
N GLY A 160 -13.40 -0.47 0.13
CA GLY A 160 -14.66 -0.55 -0.61
C GLY A 160 -14.76 0.49 -1.73
N GLN A 161 -13.66 0.78 -2.40
CA GLN A 161 -13.56 1.80 -3.45
C GLN A 161 -13.25 1.19 -4.84
N ASP A 162 -13.30 -0.13 -4.97
CA ASP A 162 -12.87 -0.87 -6.15
C ASP A 162 -13.95 -1.03 -7.23
N ASP A 163 -15.21 -0.68 -6.92
CA ASP A 163 -16.32 -0.72 -7.88
C ASP A 163 -16.50 0.63 -8.60
N LEU A 164 -15.51 1.00 -9.42
CA LEU A 164 -15.53 2.22 -10.22
C LEU A 164 -15.32 1.91 -11.71
N PRO A 165 -16.02 2.60 -12.60
CA PRO A 165 -15.69 2.55 -14.05
C PRO A 165 -14.23 2.93 -14.29
N ALA A 166 -13.53 2.24 -15.21
CA ALA A 166 -12.10 2.42 -15.46
C ALA A 166 -11.71 3.90 -15.70
N GLY A 167 -12.51 4.65 -16.44
CA GLY A 167 -12.25 6.08 -16.67
C GLY A 167 -12.38 6.96 -15.43
N GLU A 168 -13.21 6.58 -14.46
CA GLU A 168 -13.32 7.24 -13.16
C GLU A 168 -12.18 6.86 -12.24
N ALA A 169 -11.84 5.58 -12.20
CA ALA A 169 -10.69 5.06 -11.47
C ALA A 169 -9.39 5.77 -11.90
N SER A 170 -9.14 5.90 -13.20
CA SER A 170 -7.97 6.62 -13.72
C SER A 170 -7.96 8.10 -13.34
N ARG A 171 -9.11 8.78 -13.38
CA ARG A 171 -9.21 10.19 -12.95
C ARG A 171 -8.94 10.34 -11.45
N ARG A 172 -9.38 9.37 -10.65
CA ARG A 172 -9.14 9.37 -9.20
C ARG A 172 -7.67 9.20 -8.88
N ASP A 173 -6.98 8.27 -9.53
CA ASP A 173 -5.54 8.09 -9.39
C ASP A 173 -4.76 9.33 -9.86
N ALA A 174 -5.14 9.93 -10.99
CA ALA A 174 -4.52 11.16 -11.48
C ALA A 174 -4.69 12.33 -10.48
N ARG A 175 -5.87 12.48 -9.88
CA ARG A 175 -6.11 13.50 -8.83
C ARG A 175 -5.24 13.24 -7.61
N ALA A 176 -5.07 11.98 -7.19
CA ALA A 176 -4.21 11.62 -6.08
C ALA A 176 -2.74 11.89 -6.39
N LEU A 177 -2.27 11.66 -7.63
CA LEU A 177 -0.91 12.02 -8.05
C LEU A 177 -0.64 13.52 -7.97
N VAL A 178 -1.58 14.36 -8.42
CA VAL A 178 -1.46 15.82 -8.24
C VAL A 178 -1.35 16.19 -6.76
N ALA A 179 -2.14 15.52 -5.91
CA ALA A 179 -2.08 15.73 -4.46
C ALA A 179 -0.75 15.26 -3.84
N ILE A 180 -0.15 14.17 -4.35
CA ILE A 180 1.22 13.74 -3.96
C ILE A 180 2.23 14.83 -4.31
N GLY A 181 2.20 15.38 -5.53
CA GLY A 181 3.09 16.46 -5.93
C GLY A 181 2.93 17.72 -5.07
N TYR A 182 1.69 18.11 -4.79
CA TYR A 182 1.41 19.21 -3.86
C TYR A 182 1.98 18.93 -2.46
N ALA A 183 1.73 17.72 -1.92
CA ALA A 183 2.24 17.35 -0.60
C ALA A 183 3.77 17.32 -0.58
N ALA A 184 4.41 16.79 -1.62
CA ALA A 184 5.86 16.77 -1.73
C ALA A 184 6.47 18.18 -1.70
N LEU A 185 5.82 19.14 -2.36
CA LEU A 185 6.28 20.55 -2.38
C LEU A 185 6.01 21.31 -1.08
N THR A 186 4.93 21.02 -0.36
CA THR A 186 4.42 21.87 0.73
C THR A 186 4.48 21.21 2.12
N GLY A 187 4.65 19.90 2.20
CA GLY A 187 4.50 19.13 3.43
C GLY A 187 3.06 19.01 3.92
N ARG A 188 2.05 19.41 3.10
CA ARG A 188 0.63 19.41 3.46
C ARG A 188 -0.21 18.58 2.50
N TRP A 189 -1.28 17.96 3.00
CA TRP A 189 -2.18 17.14 2.19
C TRP A 189 -3.41 17.95 1.75
N PRO A 190 -3.69 18.08 0.44
CA PRO A 190 -4.77 18.95 -0.05
C PRO A 190 -6.13 18.27 -0.19
N LEU A 191 -6.23 16.94 -0.03
CA LEU A 191 -7.48 16.22 -0.19
C LEU A 191 -8.12 15.90 1.17
N PRO A 192 -9.46 15.87 1.25
CA PRO A 192 -10.14 15.41 2.46
C PRO A 192 -9.98 13.89 2.61
N GLY A 193 -10.00 13.43 3.85
CA GLY A 193 -10.01 11.99 4.19
C GLY A 193 -9.03 11.65 5.31
N PRO A 194 -9.31 10.53 6.02
CA PRO A 194 -8.39 9.99 6.99
C PRO A 194 -7.14 9.42 6.29
N ASN A 195 -6.02 9.42 6.96
CA ASN A 195 -4.81 8.64 6.60
C ASN A 195 -3.85 9.25 5.58
N SER A 196 -3.86 10.57 5.37
CA SER A 196 -2.72 11.17 4.66
C SER A 196 -1.43 11.13 5.48
N GLY A 197 -1.54 11.07 6.82
CA GLY A 197 -0.41 11.20 7.75
C GLY A 197 0.18 12.61 7.82
N LEU A 198 -0.37 13.57 7.08
CA LEU A 198 0.06 14.96 7.02
C LEU A 198 -1.04 15.91 7.50
N GLN A 199 -0.65 17.13 7.88
CA GLN A 199 -1.61 18.20 8.16
C GLN A 199 -2.37 18.59 6.89
N ALA A 200 -3.63 18.96 7.04
CA ALA A 200 -4.42 19.52 5.95
C ALA A 200 -3.82 20.82 5.40
N ALA A 201 -4.01 21.04 4.11
CA ALA A 201 -3.57 22.25 3.43
C ALA A 201 -4.46 23.46 3.80
#